data_5d53cd5f10319edd9dbfa6d7e9d297f4
#
_entry.id   5d53cd5f10319edd9dbfa6d7e9d297f4
#
_cell.length_a   1.000
_cell.length_b   1.000
_cell.length_c   1.000
_cell.angle_alpha   90.00
_cell.angle_beta   90.00
_cell.angle_gamma   90.00
#
_symmetry.space_group_name_H-M   'P 1'
#
loop_
_entity.id
_entity.type
_entity.pdbx_description
1 polymer ?
#
loop_
_entity_poly.entity_id
_entity_poly.type
_entity_poly.pdbx_seq_one_letter_code
_entity_poly.pdbx_strand_id
1 'polypeptide(L)'
;MTNGLSAGGQRIRSLTTRGMMVPLKFTLGTSAAVVKAVPLLLVDLLNEDGVTGRAYAFCYRPSGAVAISSHLFEAVDLLKGKDSTPFDVTQALSRQFALLGVTGSVRMALSLLDMAMWDAIAQMQRVPLSSLLGSSPKSLRAYDSRGLGLMESDRLAEEVRALLEGGLGAVKLRLGYPSLSEDLAALSAVRRSISGGDVAIMVDFNQALTSTEAILRGRELEKEGIYWLEEPTAHDDYEASAAIARELKVPIQIGENFNGPEGMLRAVNARASDYIMIDVARIGGVTGWLRAAGIAAAHGIEMSSHLMPEISTHLLCATPTAHWLEYVDWADAIIEEPLKIRDGMVLTSEKTGSGISWDEAKLKRLETI
;
A
#
# COMPACT_ATOMS: atom_id res chain seq x y z
N MET A 1 7.54 -42.53 10.74
CA MET A 1 8.50 -41.44 11.03
C MET A 1 7.76 -40.15 10.75
N THR A 2 7.26 -39.52 11.78
CA THR A 2 6.59 -38.24 11.69
C THR A 2 7.67 -37.19 11.43
N ASN A 3 7.78 -36.73 10.18
CA ASN A 3 8.54 -35.54 9.87
C ASN A 3 7.91 -34.40 10.68
N GLY A 4 8.57 -34.00 11.77
CA GLY A 4 8.19 -32.82 12.54
C GLY A 4 8.33 -31.62 11.63
N LEU A 5 7.19 -31.09 11.15
CA LEU A 5 7.10 -29.78 10.58
C LEU A 5 7.59 -28.80 11.66
N SER A 6 8.74 -28.17 11.44
CA SER A 6 9.13 -27.02 12.25
C SER A 6 8.02 -25.99 12.05
N ALA A 7 7.34 -25.62 13.11
CA ALA A 7 6.22 -24.68 13.04
C ALA A 7 6.71 -23.36 12.41
N GLY A 8 6.40 -23.13 11.13
CA GLY A 8 6.69 -21.90 10.38
C GLY A 8 7.94 -21.88 9.51
N GLY A 9 8.75 -22.94 9.47
CA GLY A 9 9.88 -23.06 8.52
C GLY A 9 9.44 -23.61 7.16
N GLN A 10 10.06 -23.11 6.09
CA GLN A 10 9.85 -23.62 4.72
C GLN A 10 11.17 -23.61 3.94
N ARG A 11 11.33 -24.56 3.01
CA ARG A 11 12.45 -24.56 2.07
C ARG A 11 11.98 -24.08 0.71
N ILE A 12 12.67 -23.09 0.19
CA ILE A 12 12.33 -22.52 -1.12
C ILE A 12 12.86 -23.45 -2.21
N ARG A 13 11.96 -23.90 -3.11
CA ARG A 13 12.28 -24.71 -4.28
C ARG A 13 12.57 -23.86 -5.49
N SER A 14 11.69 -22.87 -5.80
CA SER A 14 11.84 -22.00 -6.95
C SER A 14 11.09 -20.68 -6.78
N LEU A 15 11.52 -19.69 -7.54
CA LEU A 15 10.89 -18.39 -7.68
C LEU A 15 10.53 -18.15 -9.14
N THR A 16 9.36 -17.63 -9.39
CA THR A 16 8.95 -17.11 -10.70
C THR A 16 8.45 -15.67 -10.53
N THR A 17 8.85 -14.77 -11.43
CA THR A 17 8.36 -13.41 -11.47
C THR A 17 7.77 -13.09 -12.84
N ARG A 18 6.72 -12.26 -12.88
CA ARG A 18 6.08 -11.79 -14.10
C ARG A 18 5.80 -10.29 -13.97
N GLY A 19 6.43 -9.49 -14.82
CA GLY A 19 6.15 -8.06 -14.92
C GLY A 19 5.01 -7.81 -15.90
N MET A 20 3.97 -7.08 -15.49
CA MET A 20 2.76 -6.81 -16.28
C MET A 20 2.44 -5.32 -16.31
N MET A 21 2.09 -4.78 -17.48
CA MET A 21 1.50 -3.46 -17.60
C MET A 21 -0.02 -3.55 -17.51
N VAL A 22 -0.58 -3.04 -16.42
CA VAL A 22 -2.04 -3.10 -16.17
C VAL A 22 -2.66 -1.74 -16.47
N PRO A 23 -3.57 -1.62 -17.45
CA PRO A 23 -4.24 -0.37 -17.75
C PRO A 23 -5.18 0.03 -16.61
N LEU A 24 -5.17 1.31 -16.26
CA LEU A 24 -6.05 1.86 -15.23
C LEU A 24 -7.43 2.18 -15.81
N LYS A 25 -8.48 1.89 -15.06
CA LYS A 25 -9.85 2.30 -15.37
C LYS A 25 -10.01 3.82 -15.30
N PHE A 26 -9.39 4.44 -14.32
CA PHE A 26 -9.33 5.88 -14.16
C PHE A 26 -7.88 6.34 -14.34
N THR A 27 -7.64 7.28 -15.24
CA THR A 27 -6.32 7.87 -15.43
C THR A 27 -5.93 8.68 -14.20
N LEU A 28 -4.77 8.40 -13.61
CA LEU A 28 -4.31 9.07 -12.41
C LEU A 28 -3.31 10.18 -12.76
N GLY A 29 -3.70 11.44 -12.56
CA GLY A 29 -2.80 12.60 -12.60
C GLY A 29 -2.31 12.94 -11.21
N THR A 30 -1.01 13.05 -11.03
CA THR A 30 -0.37 13.56 -9.80
C THR A 30 0.51 14.76 -10.14
N SER A 31 1.02 15.45 -9.15
CA SER A 31 2.02 16.51 -9.37
C SER A 31 3.27 16.03 -10.10
N ALA A 32 3.58 14.74 -10.04
CA ALA A 32 4.79 14.14 -10.64
C ALA A 32 4.55 13.52 -12.02
N ALA A 33 3.37 12.96 -12.31
CA ALA A 33 3.12 12.20 -13.54
C ALA A 33 1.63 11.98 -13.84
N VAL A 34 1.35 11.66 -15.12
CA VAL A 34 0.05 11.10 -15.55
C VAL A 34 0.23 9.61 -15.81
N VAL A 35 -0.51 8.79 -15.04
CA VAL A 35 -0.42 7.32 -15.06
C VAL A 35 -1.68 6.74 -15.71
N LYS A 36 -1.52 6.07 -16.87
CA LYS A 36 -2.59 5.39 -17.59
C LYS A 36 -2.55 3.87 -17.46
N ALA A 37 -1.38 3.34 -17.11
CA ALA A 37 -1.15 1.93 -16.83
C ALA A 37 -0.09 1.80 -15.74
N VAL A 38 -0.19 0.78 -14.91
CA VAL A 38 0.73 0.53 -13.80
C VAL A 38 1.57 -0.72 -14.04
N PRO A 39 2.89 -0.64 -13.86
CA PRO A 39 3.76 -1.80 -13.88
C PRO A 39 3.60 -2.58 -12.56
N LEU A 40 3.02 -3.77 -12.63
CA LEU A 40 2.92 -4.70 -11.51
C LEU A 40 3.94 -5.84 -11.68
N LEU A 41 4.63 -6.20 -10.62
CA LEU A 41 5.48 -7.39 -10.54
C LEU A 41 4.77 -8.45 -9.71
N LEU A 42 4.43 -9.57 -10.33
CA LEU A 42 3.83 -10.74 -9.71
C LEU A 42 4.92 -11.71 -9.30
N VAL A 43 4.77 -12.32 -8.14
CA VAL A 43 5.72 -13.27 -7.56
C VAL A 43 5.00 -14.56 -7.20
N ASP A 44 5.54 -15.69 -7.67
CA ASP A 44 5.19 -17.04 -7.26
C ASP A 44 6.41 -17.68 -6.61
N LEU A 45 6.33 -18.01 -5.32
CA LEU A 45 7.35 -18.64 -4.51
C LEU A 45 6.92 -20.08 -4.19
N LEU A 46 7.48 -21.05 -4.90
CA LEU A 46 7.20 -22.47 -4.66
C LEU A 46 8.14 -23.00 -3.59
N ASN A 47 7.60 -23.63 -2.56
CA ASN A 47 8.38 -24.36 -1.55
C ASN A 47 8.51 -25.86 -1.86
N GLU A 48 9.34 -26.59 -1.10
CA GLU A 48 9.56 -28.04 -1.29
C GLU A 48 8.31 -28.88 -0.96
N ASP A 49 7.38 -28.37 -0.16
CA ASP A 49 6.11 -29.02 0.16
C ASP A 49 5.06 -28.86 -0.96
N GLY A 50 5.41 -28.17 -2.05
CA GLY A 50 4.53 -27.97 -3.22
C GLY A 50 3.53 -26.83 -3.06
N VAL A 51 3.67 -26.00 -2.03
CA VAL A 51 2.82 -24.83 -1.81
C VAL A 51 3.44 -23.60 -2.50
N THR A 52 2.60 -22.84 -3.21
CA THR A 52 3.02 -21.61 -3.88
C THR A 52 2.48 -20.39 -3.12
N GLY A 53 3.37 -19.67 -2.47
CA GLY A 53 3.06 -18.37 -1.89
C GLY A 53 3.10 -17.27 -2.97
N ARG A 54 2.17 -16.33 -2.90
CA ARG A 54 1.98 -15.29 -3.90
C ARG A 54 2.08 -13.90 -3.29
N ALA A 55 2.67 -12.98 -4.07
CA ALA A 55 2.70 -11.57 -3.77
C ALA A 55 2.75 -10.77 -5.07
N TYR A 56 2.42 -9.48 -4.99
CA TYR A 56 2.66 -8.54 -6.07
C TYR A 56 2.98 -7.16 -5.50
N ALA A 57 3.59 -6.30 -6.33
CA ALA A 57 3.79 -4.90 -5.99
C ALA A 57 3.68 -4.00 -7.23
N PHE A 58 3.29 -2.75 -6.98
CA PHE A 58 3.42 -1.65 -7.93
C PHE A 58 4.88 -1.21 -8.01
N CYS A 59 5.45 -1.24 -9.20
CA CYS A 59 6.89 -1.00 -9.41
C CYS A 59 7.23 0.41 -9.90
N TYR A 60 6.24 1.30 -10.01
CA TYR A 60 6.35 2.70 -10.47
C TYR A 60 6.82 2.87 -11.92
N ARG A 61 7.76 2.05 -12.39
CA ARG A 61 8.30 2.03 -13.75
C ARG A 61 8.61 0.58 -14.18
N PRO A 62 8.58 0.26 -15.49
CA PRO A 62 9.02 -1.04 -15.98
C PRO A 62 10.44 -1.41 -15.52
N SER A 63 11.38 -0.46 -15.54
CA SER A 63 12.75 -0.66 -15.03
C SER A 63 12.78 -1.00 -13.53
N GLY A 64 11.81 -0.51 -12.74
CA GLY A 64 11.64 -0.87 -11.34
C GLY A 64 11.30 -2.35 -11.18
N ALA A 65 10.40 -2.89 -12.01
CA ALA A 65 10.05 -4.31 -12.00
C ALA A 65 11.27 -5.19 -12.30
N VAL A 66 12.08 -4.81 -13.29
CA VAL A 66 13.34 -5.51 -13.64
C VAL A 66 14.31 -5.52 -12.46
N ALA A 67 14.55 -4.36 -11.85
CA ALA A 67 15.47 -4.24 -10.71
C ALA A 67 15.00 -5.05 -9.50
N ILE A 68 13.72 -4.96 -9.15
CA ILE A 68 13.12 -5.72 -8.04
C ILE A 68 13.22 -7.23 -8.30
N SER A 69 12.90 -7.68 -9.52
CA SER A 69 13.01 -9.08 -9.92
C SER A 69 14.45 -9.61 -9.80
N SER A 70 15.45 -8.82 -10.23
CA SER A 70 16.87 -9.18 -10.10
C SER A 70 17.27 -9.42 -8.64
N HIS A 71 16.93 -8.50 -7.74
CA HIS A 71 17.22 -8.65 -6.31
C HIS A 71 16.45 -9.81 -5.67
N LEU A 72 15.23 -10.11 -6.14
CA LEU A 72 14.46 -11.28 -5.68
C LEU A 72 15.18 -12.59 -6.01
N PHE A 73 15.68 -12.76 -7.23
CA PHE A 73 16.42 -13.96 -7.63
C PHE A 73 17.70 -14.11 -6.82
N GLU A 74 18.47 -13.02 -6.63
CA GLU A 74 19.67 -13.04 -5.78
C GLU A 74 19.33 -13.43 -4.34
N ALA A 75 18.28 -12.85 -3.76
CA ALA A 75 17.82 -13.17 -2.41
C ALA A 75 17.44 -14.64 -2.25
N VAL A 76 16.71 -15.22 -3.21
CA VAL A 76 16.32 -16.63 -3.20
C VAL A 76 17.52 -17.56 -3.36
N ASP A 77 18.49 -17.22 -4.20
CA ASP A 77 19.72 -18.00 -4.36
C ASP A 77 20.53 -18.08 -3.06
N LEU A 78 20.56 -17.03 -2.26
CA LEU A 78 21.19 -17.00 -0.94
C LEU A 78 20.50 -17.90 0.09
N LEU A 79 19.23 -18.27 -0.14
CA LEU A 79 18.41 -19.10 0.75
C LEU A 79 18.29 -20.56 0.32
N LYS A 80 18.80 -20.93 -0.84
CA LYS A 80 18.68 -22.29 -1.36
C LYS A 80 19.14 -23.35 -0.35
N GLY A 81 18.31 -24.39 -0.17
CA GLY A 81 18.58 -25.52 0.72
C GLY A 81 18.52 -25.20 2.21
N LYS A 82 18.19 -23.98 2.60
CA LYS A 82 18.04 -23.59 4.00
C LYS A 82 16.57 -23.69 4.42
N ASP A 83 16.36 -24.19 5.63
CA ASP A 83 15.08 -24.06 6.31
C ASP A 83 14.93 -22.60 6.77
N SER A 84 13.85 -21.94 6.39
CA SER A 84 13.74 -20.49 6.46
C SER A 84 12.40 -20.04 7.04
N THR A 85 12.46 -19.13 8.02
CA THR A 85 11.28 -18.42 8.53
C THR A 85 11.32 -16.96 8.08
N PRO A 86 10.18 -16.27 7.92
CA PRO A 86 10.17 -14.89 7.43
C PRO A 86 11.04 -13.94 8.25
N PHE A 87 11.01 -14.03 9.60
CA PHE A 87 11.83 -13.19 10.46
C PHE A 87 13.32 -13.42 10.29
N ASP A 88 13.75 -14.70 10.24
CA ASP A 88 15.16 -15.05 10.07
C ASP A 88 15.67 -14.63 8.70
N VAL A 89 14.84 -14.85 7.65
CA VAL A 89 15.14 -14.42 6.28
C VAL A 89 15.29 -12.91 6.20
N THR A 90 14.35 -12.16 6.76
CA THR A 90 14.43 -10.68 6.78
C THR A 90 15.72 -10.21 7.46
N GLN A 91 16.11 -10.81 8.58
CA GLN A 91 17.35 -10.47 9.29
C GLN A 91 18.59 -10.84 8.48
N ALA A 92 18.64 -12.06 7.95
CA ALA A 92 19.79 -12.57 7.20
C ALA A 92 20.01 -11.75 5.90
N LEU A 93 18.96 -11.52 5.12
CA LEU A 93 19.05 -10.77 3.86
C LEU A 93 19.34 -9.28 4.11
N SER A 94 18.80 -8.68 5.16
CA SER A 94 19.16 -7.31 5.52
C SER A 94 20.67 -7.15 5.79
N ARG A 95 21.34 -8.16 6.33
CA ARG A 95 22.80 -8.18 6.50
C ARG A 95 23.54 -8.37 5.18
N GLN A 96 23.06 -9.27 4.32
CA GLN A 96 23.68 -9.54 3.02
C GLN A 96 23.65 -8.31 2.10
N PHE A 97 22.52 -7.59 2.08
CA PHE A 97 22.34 -6.38 1.27
C PHE A 97 22.78 -5.09 1.98
N ALA A 98 23.39 -5.17 3.18
CA ALA A 98 23.70 -3.98 3.98
C ALA A 98 24.61 -2.96 3.26
N LEU A 99 25.63 -3.43 2.52
CA LEU A 99 26.54 -2.55 1.79
C LEU A 99 25.90 -1.91 0.55
N LEU A 100 24.94 -2.58 -0.11
CA LEU A 100 24.16 -2.02 -1.20
C LEU A 100 23.11 -1.03 -0.65
N GLY A 101 22.66 -1.26 0.57
CA GLY A 101 21.58 -0.53 1.21
C GLY A 101 20.22 -1.22 1.02
N VAL A 102 19.54 -1.49 2.13
CA VAL A 102 18.18 -2.09 2.10
C VAL A 102 17.15 -0.98 1.93
N THR A 103 17.14 -0.38 0.73
CA THR A 103 16.26 0.74 0.34
C THR A 103 15.71 0.53 -1.07
N GLY A 104 14.68 1.28 -1.46
CA GLY A 104 14.15 1.28 -2.82
C GLY A 104 13.85 -0.13 -3.34
N SER A 105 14.38 -0.49 -4.51
CA SER A 105 14.13 -1.79 -5.16
C SER A 105 14.62 -2.99 -4.34
N VAL A 106 15.69 -2.86 -3.58
CA VAL A 106 16.15 -3.91 -2.65
C VAL A 106 15.09 -4.15 -1.58
N ARG A 107 14.63 -3.09 -0.91
CA ARG A 107 13.58 -3.20 0.12
C ARG A 107 12.32 -3.83 -0.44
N MET A 108 11.87 -3.39 -1.62
CA MET A 108 10.68 -3.94 -2.27
C MET A 108 10.84 -5.42 -2.63
N ALA A 109 12.01 -5.83 -3.11
CA ALA A 109 12.30 -7.24 -3.39
C ALA A 109 12.21 -8.11 -2.12
N LEU A 110 12.87 -7.69 -1.05
CA LEU A 110 12.83 -8.42 0.22
C LEU A 110 11.40 -8.44 0.82
N SER A 111 10.62 -7.38 0.62
CA SER A 111 9.23 -7.32 1.05
C SER A 111 8.34 -8.28 0.28
N LEU A 112 8.52 -8.37 -1.05
CA LEU A 112 7.77 -9.31 -1.90
C LEU A 112 8.08 -10.77 -1.52
N LEU A 113 9.34 -11.09 -1.25
CA LEU A 113 9.74 -12.39 -0.76
C LEU A 113 9.08 -12.70 0.60
N ASP A 114 9.12 -11.76 1.53
CA ASP A 114 8.50 -11.89 2.85
C ASP A 114 6.98 -12.12 2.74
N MET A 115 6.28 -11.32 1.92
CA MET A 115 4.84 -11.49 1.66
C MET A 115 4.52 -12.87 1.10
N ALA A 116 5.27 -13.34 0.10
CA ALA A 116 5.07 -14.66 -0.49
C ALA A 116 5.35 -15.80 0.50
N MET A 117 6.36 -15.65 1.37
CA MET A 117 6.63 -16.60 2.43
C MET A 117 5.50 -16.70 3.44
N TRP A 118 4.97 -15.56 3.92
CA TRP A 118 3.84 -15.52 4.84
C TRP A 118 2.57 -16.11 4.22
N ASP A 119 2.31 -15.81 2.94
CA ASP A 119 1.20 -16.39 2.19
C ASP A 119 1.32 -17.90 2.11
N ALA A 120 2.49 -18.45 1.77
CA ALA A 120 2.73 -19.88 1.73
C ALA A 120 2.51 -20.55 3.10
N ILE A 121 2.98 -19.94 4.20
CA ILE A 121 2.77 -20.48 5.56
C ILE A 121 1.28 -20.52 5.90
N ALA A 122 0.53 -19.44 5.60
CA ALA A 122 -0.90 -19.41 5.86
C ALA A 122 -1.65 -20.48 5.04
N GLN A 123 -1.26 -20.70 3.78
CA GLN A 123 -1.79 -21.78 2.96
C GLN A 123 -1.46 -23.18 3.53
N MET A 124 -0.21 -23.41 3.98
CA MET A 124 0.19 -24.67 4.64
C MET A 124 -0.63 -24.93 5.90
N GLN A 125 -0.93 -23.91 6.66
CA GLN A 125 -1.79 -23.98 7.87
C GLN A 125 -3.29 -24.00 7.53
N ARG A 126 -3.67 -23.82 6.25
CA ARG A 126 -5.06 -23.78 5.76
C ARG A 126 -5.92 -22.72 6.43
N VAL A 127 -5.35 -21.56 6.70
CA VAL A 127 -6.05 -20.40 7.29
C VAL A 127 -5.84 -19.14 6.45
N PRO A 128 -6.73 -18.15 6.54
CA PRO A 128 -6.47 -16.82 6.02
C PRO A 128 -5.24 -16.19 6.69
N LEU A 129 -4.51 -15.34 5.96
CA LEU A 129 -3.33 -14.66 6.49
C LEU A 129 -3.64 -13.88 7.78
N SER A 130 -4.77 -13.17 7.86
CA SER A 130 -5.19 -12.49 9.09
C SER A 130 -5.34 -13.42 10.28
N SER A 131 -5.82 -14.65 10.06
CA SER A 131 -5.97 -15.66 11.13
C SER A 131 -4.61 -16.21 11.59
N LEU A 132 -3.67 -16.41 10.65
CA LEU A 132 -2.29 -16.76 10.99
C LEU A 132 -1.64 -15.67 11.86
N LEU A 133 -1.97 -14.41 11.61
CA LEU A 133 -1.45 -13.25 12.36
C LEU A 133 -2.19 -13.00 13.69
N GLY A 134 -3.08 -13.91 14.11
CA GLY A 134 -3.78 -13.84 15.39
C GLY A 134 -5.05 -12.97 15.40
N SER A 135 -5.59 -12.65 14.21
CA SER A 135 -6.86 -11.92 14.07
C SER A 135 -7.90 -12.78 13.35
N SER A 136 -8.99 -12.18 12.88
CA SER A 136 -9.98 -12.80 12.01
C SER A 136 -10.25 -11.89 10.81
N PRO A 137 -10.68 -12.41 9.64
CA PRO A 137 -11.17 -11.58 8.56
C PRO A 137 -12.28 -10.64 9.04
N LYS A 138 -12.21 -9.37 8.63
CA LYS A 138 -13.16 -8.30 9.02
C LYS A 138 -13.55 -7.49 7.81
N SER A 139 -14.67 -6.78 7.92
CA SER A 139 -14.98 -5.66 7.04
C SER A 139 -14.20 -4.43 7.49
N LEU A 140 -13.57 -3.74 6.55
CA LEU A 140 -12.69 -2.60 6.81
C LEU A 140 -13.24 -1.33 6.18
N ARG A 141 -13.17 -0.22 6.90
CA ARG A 141 -13.41 1.11 6.34
C ARG A 141 -12.38 1.36 5.23
N ALA A 142 -12.85 1.84 4.09
CA ALA A 142 -11.97 2.11 2.96
C ALA A 142 -12.33 3.44 2.29
N TYR A 143 -11.33 4.08 1.69
CA TYR A 143 -11.53 5.19 0.79
C TYR A 143 -11.13 4.82 -0.63
N ASP A 144 -11.83 5.40 -1.60
CA ASP A 144 -11.56 5.17 -3.02
C ASP A 144 -10.43 6.06 -3.50
N SER A 145 -9.34 5.44 -3.93
CA SER A 145 -8.12 6.11 -4.41
C SER A 145 -7.84 5.85 -5.90
N ARG A 146 -8.81 5.29 -6.63
CA ARG A 146 -8.62 4.87 -8.02
C ARG A 146 -8.44 6.03 -8.99
N GLY A 147 -9.00 7.21 -8.68
CA GLY A 147 -9.06 8.36 -9.56
C GLY A 147 -8.84 9.70 -8.85
N LEU A 148 -9.56 10.72 -9.31
CA LEU A 148 -9.52 12.11 -8.80
C LEU A 148 -8.09 12.68 -8.79
N GLY A 149 -7.36 12.46 -9.89
CA GLY A 149 -6.06 13.08 -10.13
C GLY A 149 -6.19 14.53 -10.55
N LEU A 150 -5.06 15.19 -10.85
CA LEU A 150 -5.06 16.56 -11.38
C LEU A 150 -5.72 16.59 -12.76
N MET A 151 -6.90 17.21 -12.87
CA MET A 151 -7.69 17.33 -14.09
C MET A 151 -8.67 18.51 -13.98
N GLU A 152 -9.36 18.81 -15.08
CA GLU A 152 -10.38 19.86 -15.13
C GLU A 152 -11.57 19.55 -14.18
N SER A 153 -12.16 20.60 -13.60
CA SER A 153 -13.22 20.50 -12.60
C SER A 153 -14.44 19.69 -13.04
N ASP A 154 -14.83 19.79 -14.31
CA ASP A 154 -15.98 19.04 -14.84
C ASP A 154 -15.71 17.53 -14.86
N ARG A 155 -14.49 17.13 -15.18
CA ARG A 155 -14.06 15.73 -15.13
C ARG A 155 -13.98 15.20 -13.71
N LEU A 156 -13.48 16.00 -12.77
CA LEU A 156 -13.51 15.64 -11.33
C LEU A 156 -14.94 15.39 -10.86
N ALA A 157 -15.89 16.25 -11.30
CA ALA A 157 -17.30 16.13 -10.98
C ALA A 157 -17.95 14.84 -11.52
N GLU A 158 -17.57 14.41 -12.71
CA GLU A 158 -18.02 13.14 -13.30
C GLU A 158 -17.39 11.94 -12.60
N GLU A 159 -16.08 12.01 -12.38
CA GLU A 159 -15.30 10.88 -11.85
C GLU A 159 -15.65 10.58 -10.39
N VAL A 160 -15.86 11.59 -9.54
CA VAL A 160 -16.29 11.35 -8.15
C VAL A 160 -17.63 10.63 -8.07
N ARG A 161 -18.59 10.95 -8.96
CA ARG A 161 -19.87 10.22 -9.00
C ARG A 161 -19.68 8.76 -9.37
N ALA A 162 -18.84 8.49 -10.39
CA ALA A 162 -18.55 7.12 -10.81
C ALA A 162 -17.82 6.30 -9.73
N LEU A 163 -16.94 6.93 -8.94
CA LEU A 163 -16.25 6.28 -7.83
C LEU A 163 -17.22 5.94 -6.70
N LEU A 164 -18.11 6.88 -6.33
CA LEU A 164 -19.09 6.66 -5.27
C LEU A 164 -20.17 5.62 -5.61
N GLU A 165 -20.44 5.39 -6.90
CA GLU A 165 -21.29 4.24 -7.34
C GLU A 165 -20.70 2.88 -6.91
N GLY A 166 -19.39 2.80 -6.66
CA GLY A 166 -18.72 1.64 -6.08
C GLY A 166 -19.10 1.34 -4.63
N GLY A 167 -19.83 2.25 -3.97
CA GLY A 167 -20.41 2.05 -2.65
C GLY A 167 -19.53 2.46 -1.47
N LEU A 168 -18.31 2.99 -1.69
CA LEU A 168 -17.47 3.54 -0.63
C LEU A 168 -17.93 4.95 -0.25
N GLY A 169 -17.86 5.29 1.05
CA GLY A 169 -18.25 6.59 1.60
C GLY A 169 -17.08 7.55 1.80
N ALA A 170 -15.96 7.34 1.15
CA ALA A 170 -14.79 8.21 1.23
C ALA A 170 -13.98 8.17 -0.07
N VAL A 171 -13.35 9.30 -0.43
CA VAL A 171 -12.54 9.43 -1.65
C VAL A 171 -11.26 10.19 -1.35
N LYS A 172 -10.18 9.91 -2.11
CA LYS A 172 -8.94 10.70 -2.09
C LYS A 172 -8.86 11.58 -3.34
N LEU A 173 -8.78 12.89 -3.13
CA LEU A 173 -8.60 13.91 -4.16
C LEU A 173 -7.14 14.36 -4.16
N ARG A 174 -6.49 14.32 -5.32
CA ARG A 174 -5.15 14.85 -5.47
C ARG A 174 -5.20 16.34 -5.80
N LEU A 175 -4.39 17.10 -5.07
CA LEU A 175 -4.19 18.54 -5.24
C LEU A 175 -2.73 18.84 -5.57
N GLY A 176 -2.40 20.12 -5.71
CA GLY A 176 -1.08 20.57 -6.15
C GLY A 176 -1.15 21.24 -7.52
N TYR A 177 -2.29 21.85 -7.81
CA TYR A 177 -2.43 22.75 -8.96
C TYR A 177 -1.50 23.98 -8.81
N PRO A 178 -1.21 24.71 -9.88
CA PRO A 178 -0.32 25.87 -9.82
C PRO A 178 -0.70 26.91 -8.76
N SER A 179 -1.99 27.06 -8.46
CA SER A 179 -2.47 28.02 -7.46
C SER A 179 -3.42 27.40 -6.43
N LEU A 180 -3.48 27.99 -5.24
CA LEU A 180 -4.46 27.67 -4.21
C LEU A 180 -5.91 27.81 -4.72
N SER A 181 -6.19 28.79 -5.57
CA SER A 181 -7.54 28.97 -6.12
C SER A 181 -7.98 27.81 -7.00
N GLU A 182 -7.05 27.19 -7.72
CA GLU A 182 -7.31 25.99 -8.51
C GLU A 182 -7.51 24.76 -7.61
N ASP A 183 -6.72 24.59 -6.53
CA ASP A 183 -6.93 23.54 -5.54
C ASP A 183 -8.33 23.64 -4.90
N LEU A 184 -8.73 24.84 -4.50
CA LEU A 184 -10.08 25.09 -3.93
C LEU A 184 -11.20 24.87 -4.96
N ALA A 185 -10.98 25.23 -6.22
CA ALA A 185 -11.95 24.98 -7.29
C ALA A 185 -12.14 23.48 -7.52
N ALA A 186 -11.06 22.70 -7.53
CA ALA A 186 -11.09 21.24 -7.66
C ALA A 186 -11.85 20.59 -6.49
N LEU A 187 -11.52 20.96 -5.25
CA LEU A 187 -12.21 20.47 -4.05
C LEU A 187 -13.70 20.84 -4.08
N SER A 188 -14.04 22.07 -4.46
CA SER A 188 -15.43 22.54 -4.59
C SER A 188 -16.19 21.77 -5.67
N ALA A 189 -15.55 21.45 -6.80
CA ALA A 189 -16.18 20.66 -7.87
C ALA A 189 -16.53 19.24 -7.39
N VAL A 190 -15.60 18.57 -6.70
CA VAL A 190 -15.83 17.26 -6.07
C VAL A 190 -16.97 17.34 -5.07
N ARG A 191 -16.92 18.29 -4.13
CA ARG A 191 -17.91 18.44 -3.04
C ARG A 191 -19.32 18.71 -3.57
N ARG A 192 -19.49 19.59 -4.56
CA ARG A 192 -20.80 19.88 -5.18
C ARG A 192 -21.39 18.70 -5.94
N SER A 193 -20.56 17.76 -6.36
CA SER A 193 -20.99 16.59 -7.12
C SER A 193 -21.38 15.41 -6.26
N ILE A 194 -21.12 15.48 -4.96
CA ILE A 194 -21.55 14.49 -3.97
C ILE A 194 -23.01 14.74 -3.62
N SER A 195 -23.89 13.84 -4.02
CA SER A 195 -25.33 13.90 -3.78
C SER A 195 -25.70 13.12 -2.53
N GLY A 196 -25.83 13.81 -1.39
CA GLY A 196 -26.28 13.21 -0.13
C GLY A 196 -25.21 12.39 0.59
N GLY A 197 -25.38 12.27 1.92
CA GLY A 197 -24.44 11.51 2.76
C GLY A 197 -23.22 12.31 3.21
N ASP A 198 -22.58 11.80 4.26
CA ASP A 198 -21.34 12.33 4.82
C ASP A 198 -20.14 11.62 4.16
N VAL A 199 -19.70 12.08 2.99
CA VAL A 199 -18.55 11.52 2.28
C VAL A 199 -17.28 12.21 2.76
N ALA A 200 -16.36 11.43 3.32
CA ALA A 200 -15.06 11.92 3.72
C ALA A 200 -14.18 12.20 2.48
N ILE A 201 -13.61 13.40 2.40
CA ILE A 201 -12.67 13.77 1.33
C ILE A 201 -11.28 13.88 1.93
N MET A 202 -10.39 12.96 1.56
CA MET A 202 -8.97 12.99 1.83
C MET A 202 -8.28 13.80 0.74
N VAL A 203 -7.26 14.56 1.10
CA VAL A 203 -6.49 15.38 0.14
C VAL A 203 -5.05 14.92 0.13
N ASP A 204 -4.48 14.76 -1.06
CA ASP A 204 -3.10 14.31 -1.25
C ASP A 204 -2.35 15.24 -2.21
N PHE A 205 -1.25 15.80 -1.73
CA PHE A 205 -0.38 16.68 -2.53
C PHE A 205 0.77 15.94 -3.22
N ASN A 206 0.99 14.67 -2.93
CA ASN A 206 2.10 13.89 -3.49
C ASN A 206 3.42 14.69 -3.48
N GLN A 207 3.75 15.30 -2.35
CA GLN A 207 5.01 16.03 -2.10
C GLN A 207 5.20 17.32 -2.93
N ALA A 208 4.12 17.93 -3.43
CA ALA A 208 4.20 19.04 -4.38
C ALA A 208 4.64 20.36 -3.77
N LEU A 209 4.49 20.56 -2.45
CA LEU A 209 4.60 21.87 -1.83
C LEU A 209 5.89 22.05 -1.02
N THR A 210 6.32 23.29 -0.90
CA THR A 210 7.23 23.71 0.18
C THR A 210 6.48 23.74 1.51
N SER A 211 7.17 23.66 2.65
CA SER A 211 6.52 23.73 3.96
C SER A 211 5.71 25.02 4.15
N THR A 212 6.21 26.16 3.63
CA THR A 212 5.49 27.44 3.68
C THR A 212 4.19 27.39 2.89
N GLU A 213 4.22 26.86 1.65
CA GLU A 213 3.00 26.71 0.84
C GLU A 213 2.04 25.71 1.46
N ALA A 214 2.53 24.61 2.00
CA ALA A 214 1.71 23.61 2.68
C ALA A 214 0.92 24.21 3.85
N ILE A 215 1.56 25.06 4.67
CA ILE A 215 0.89 25.77 5.77
C ILE A 215 -0.14 26.78 5.22
N LEU A 216 0.22 27.57 4.21
CA LEU A 216 -0.69 28.56 3.65
C LEU A 216 -1.93 27.90 3.01
N ARG A 217 -1.73 26.88 2.16
CA ARG A 217 -2.83 26.18 1.50
C ARG A 217 -3.63 25.34 2.50
N GLY A 218 -2.96 24.69 3.44
CA GLY A 218 -3.59 23.89 4.47
C GLY A 218 -4.56 24.69 5.33
N ARG A 219 -4.22 25.93 5.72
CA ARG A 219 -5.11 26.83 6.47
C ARG A 219 -6.40 27.22 5.74
N GLU A 220 -6.39 27.22 4.41
CA GLU A 220 -7.62 27.44 3.63
C GLU A 220 -8.39 26.12 3.46
N LEU A 221 -7.69 25.00 3.19
CA LEU A 221 -8.30 23.69 3.02
C LEU A 221 -8.95 23.15 4.31
N GLU A 222 -8.39 23.45 5.50
CA GLU A 222 -9.01 23.04 6.77
C GLU A 222 -10.39 23.68 7.00
N LYS A 223 -10.66 24.87 6.44
CA LYS A 223 -11.98 25.52 6.49
C LYS A 223 -13.02 24.77 5.68
N GLU A 224 -12.57 24.01 4.69
CA GLU A 224 -13.41 23.19 3.83
C GLU A 224 -13.74 21.82 4.44
N GLY A 225 -13.23 21.49 5.63
CA GLY A 225 -13.55 20.24 6.33
C GLY A 225 -13.08 18.98 5.61
N ILE A 226 -11.87 19.02 5.05
CA ILE A 226 -11.20 17.81 4.53
C ILE A 226 -10.84 16.87 5.69
N TYR A 227 -10.76 15.58 5.43
CA TYR A 227 -10.52 14.58 6.47
C TYR A 227 -9.06 14.55 6.93
N TRP A 228 -8.11 14.55 6.00
CA TRP A 228 -6.67 14.75 6.22
C TRP A 228 -6.01 15.43 5.03
N LEU A 229 -4.79 15.89 5.27
CA LEU A 229 -3.88 16.38 4.25
C LEU A 229 -2.67 15.45 4.20
N GLU A 230 -2.48 14.78 3.05
CA GLU A 230 -1.49 13.73 2.82
C GLU A 230 -0.29 14.28 2.07
N GLU A 231 0.91 13.87 2.50
CA GLU A 231 2.20 14.19 1.91
C GLU A 231 2.31 15.62 1.33
N PRO A 232 2.09 16.67 2.16
CA PRO A 232 2.15 18.04 1.65
C PRO A 232 3.53 18.45 1.12
N THR A 233 4.62 17.92 1.71
CA THR A 233 6.01 18.22 1.38
C THR A 233 6.83 16.95 1.17
N ALA A 234 8.13 17.07 0.90
CA ALA A 234 9.02 15.94 0.66
C ALA A 234 8.91 14.86 1.76
N HIS A 235 8.77 13.61 1.36
CA HIS A 235 8.43 12.47 2.22
C HIS A 235 9.46 12.15 3.31
N ASP A 236 10.71 12.59 3.14
CA ASP A 236 11.82 12.36 4.05
C ASP A 236 12.22 13.61 4.87
N ASP A 237 11.57 14.75 4.62
CA ASP A 237 11.71 15.97 5.43
C ASP A 237 10.74 15.93 6.62
N TYR A 238 11.10 15.14 7.63
CA TYR A 238 10.26 14.99 8.82
C TYR A 238 10.21 16.27 9.68
N GLU A 239 11.21 17.15 9.59
CA GLU A 239 11.21 18.43 10.31
C GLU A 239 10.18 19.39 9.70
N ALA A 240 10.15 19.49 8.36
CA ALA A 240 9.14 20.28 7.66
C ALA A 240 7.73 19.71 7.90
N SER A 241 7.55 18.40 7.80
CA SER A 241 6.27 17.74 8.08
C SER A 241 5.80 17.99 9.52
N ALA A 242 6.69 17.91 10.50
CA ALA A 242 6.38 18.24 11.89
C ALA A 242 6.04 19.72 12.12
N ALA A 243 6.65 20.63 11.37
CA ALA A 243 6.28 22.04 11.41
C ALA A 243 4.88 22.25 10.85
N ILE A 244 4.53 21.60 9.74
CA ILE A 244 3.19 21.65 9.13
C ILE A 244 2.13 21.09 10.10
N ALA A 245 2.38 19.91 10.70
CA ALA A 245 1.45 19.28 11.63
C ALA A 245 1.19 20.12 12.90
N ARG A 246 2.16 20.93 13.35
CA ARG A 246 1.97 21.84 14.48
C ARG A 246 1.15 23.08 14.13
N GLU A 247 1.20 23.54 12.88
CA GLU A 247 0.58 24.78 12.42
C GLU A 247 -0.86 24.61 11.92
N LEU A 248 -1.23 23.40 11.48
CA LEU A 248 -2.54 23.08 10.93
C LEU A 248 -3.40 22.36 11.97
N LYS A 249 -4.72 22.52 11.85
CA LYS A 249 -5.72 21.77 12.63
C LYS A 249 -6.19 20.51 11.90
N VAL A 250 -6.15 20.53 10.57
CA VAL A 250 -6.43 19.33 9.77
C VAL A 250 -5.33 18.31 10.02
N PRO A 251 -5.68 17.04 10.28
CA PRO A 251 -4.69 15.99 10.49
C PRO A 251 -3.76 15.83 9.28
N ILE A 252 -2.48 15.63 9.54
CA ILE A 252 -1.48 15.32 8.51
C ILE A 252 -1.28 13.80 8.46
N GLN A 253 -1.29 13.23 7.27
CA GLN A 253 -0.97 11.83 7.01
C GLN A 253 0.27 11.72 6.13
N ILE A 254 1.21 10.87 6.52
CA ILE A 254 2.40 10.53 5.74
C ILE A 254 2.71 9.04 5.88
N GLY A 255 3.56 8.52 5.00
CA GLY A 255 4.19 7.23 5.26
C GLY A 255 4.17 6.21 4.14
N GLU A 256 3.51 6.45 3.01
CA GLU A 256 3.57 5.58 1.83
C GLU A 256 5.03 5.35 1.37
N ASN A 257 5.90 6.31 1.66
CA ASN A 257 7.30 6.31 1.28
C ASN A 257 8.27 5.88 2.41
N PHE A 258 7.79 5.43 3.56
CA PHE A 258 8.66 4.95 4.64
C PHE A 258 9.51 3.77 4.17
N ASN A 259 10.82 3.92 4.30
CA ASN A 259 11.75 2.84 4.02
C ASN A 259 12.00 2.01 5.28
N GLY A 260 11.16 1.00 5.49
CA GLY A 260 11.18 0.15 6.67
C GLY A 260 10.60 0.78 7.94
N PRO A 261 10.39 -0.03 8.99
CA PRO A 261 9.90 0.45 10.29
C PRO A 261 10.82 1.51 10.92
N GLU A 262 12.10 1.49 10.58
CA GLU A 262 13.09 2.45 11.04
C GLU A 262 12.83 3.86 10.49
N GLY A 263 12.35 3.97 9.24
CA GLY A 263 11.89 5.21 8.63
C GLY A 263 10.66 5.77 9.35
N MET A 264 9.68 4.91 9.57
CA MET A 264 8.48 5.25 10.34
C MET A 264 8.82 5.73 11.76
N LEU A 265 9.70 5.03 12.49
CA LEU A 265 10.07 5.41 13.84
C LEU A 265 10.72 6.80 13.89
N ARG A 266 11.53 7.17 12.88
CA ARG A 266 12.08 8.53 12.79
C ARG A 266 11.01 9.59 12.62
N ALA A 267 10.02 9.34 11.77
CA ALA A 267 8.88 10.24 11.57
C ALA A 267 8.03 10.39 12.84
N VAL A 268 7.75 9.29 13.53
CA VAL A 268 7.02 9.27 14.82
C VAL A 268 7.79 10.08 15.88
N ASN A 269 9.08 9.88 16.02
CA ASN A 269 9.92 10.62 16.98
C ASN A 269 9.98 12.12 16.67
N ALA A 270 9.93 12.49 15.39
CA ALA A 270 9.85 13.88 14.94
C ALA A 270 8.44 14.49 15.12
N ARG A 271 7.42 13.68 15.41
CA ARG A 271 5.99 14.08 15.37
C ARG A 271 5.61 14.68 14.02
N ALA A 272 6.05 14.00 12.95
CA ALA A 272 5.90 14.48 11.58
C ALA A 272 4.46 14.37 11.04
N SER A 273 3.56 13.68 11.73
CA SER A 273 2.16 13.52 11.31
C SER A 273 1.26 13.10 12.47
N ASP A 274 -0.05 13.22 12.26
CA ASP A 274 -1.10 12.79 13.17
C ASP A 274 -1.54 11.34 12.85
N TYR A 275 -1.59 10.98 11.57
CA TYR A 275 -1.88 9.65 11.06
C TYR A 275 -0.71 9.11 10.25
N ILE A 276 -0.62 7.79 10.19
CA ILE A 276 0.39 7.08 9.40
C ILE A 276 -0.32 6.18 8.39
N MET A 277 0.18 6.16 7.16
CA MET A 277 -0.14 5.12 6.19
C MET A 277 1.14 4.41 5.76
N ILE A 278 1.07 3.10 5.58
CA ILE A 278 2.24 2.34 5.17
C ILE A 278 1.99 1.49 3.93
N ASP A 279 3.00 1.45 3.07
CA ASP A 279 3.04 0.56 1.92
C ASP A 279 3.73 -0.75 2.31
N VAL A 280 3.04 -1.88 2.12
CA VAL A 280 3.56 -3.19 2.52
C VAL A 280 4.85 -3.57 1.78
N ALA A 281 5.02 -3.12 0.52
CA ALA A 281 6.24 -3.37 -0.23
C ALA A 281 7.42 -2.50 0.23
N ARG A 282 7.16 -1.35 0.84
CA ARG A 282 8.20 -0.41 1.31
C ARG A 282 8.52 -0.56 2.79
N ILE A 283 7.56 -1.00 3.59
CA ILE A 283 7.74 -1.16 5.04
C ILE A 283 8.52 -2.44 5.40
N GLY A 284 8.68 -3.39 4.49
CA GLY A 284 9.41 -4.64 4.73
C GLY A 284 8.50 -5.87 4.77
N GLY A 285 7.45 -5.90 3.94
CA GLY A 285 6.51 -7.00 3.86
C GLY A 285 5.62 -7.13 5.10
N VAL A 286 5.09 -8.30 5.33
CA VAL A 286 4.27 -8.64 6.52
C VAL A 286 5.10 -8.47 7.79
N THR A 287 6.34 -8.96 7.80
CA THR A 287 7.27 -8.85 8.94
C THR A 287 7.53 -7.39 9.31
N GLY A 288 7.76 -6.52 8.31
CA GLY A 288 7.95 -5.08 8.52
C GLY A 288 6.66 -4.41 9.00
N TRP A 289 5.51 -4.80 8.44
CA TRP A 289 4.20 -4.29 8.86
C TRP A 289 3.91 -4.57 10.34
N LEU A 290 4.15 -5.80 10.79
CA LEU A 290 3.93 -6.17 12.20
C LEU A 290 4.77 -5.33 13.16
N ARG A 291 6.02 -5.02 12.79
CA ARG A 291 6.89 -4.11 13.57
C ARG A 291 6.34 -2.68 13.57
N ALA A 292 5.92 -2.18 12.41
CA ALA A 292 5.32 -0.86 12.26
C ALA A 292 4.00 -0.74 13.06
N ALA A 293 3.13 -1.75 13.00
CA ALA A 293 1.89 -1.80 13.77
C ALA A 293 2.15 -1.76 15.29
N GLY A 294 3.21 -2.44 15.75
CA GLY A 294 3.66 -2.36 17.14
C GLY A 294 4.11 -0.97 17.55
N ILE A 295 4.85 -0.26 16.68
CA ILE A 295 5.27 1.14 16.90
C ILE A 295 4.04 2.04 16.94
N ALA A 296 3.13 1.96 15.96
CA ALA A 296 1.91 2.76 15.91
C ALA A 296 1.06 2.56 17.18
N ALA A 297 0.85 1.31 17.60
CA ALA A 297 0.09 0.99 18.80
C ALA A 297 0.73 1.55 20.08
N ALA A 298 2.07 1.44 20.22
CA ALA A 298 2.79 1.95 21.38
C ALA A 298 2.72 3.48 21.51
N HIS A 299 2.54 4.19 20.38
CA HIS A 299 2.41 5.65 20.33
C HIS A 299 0.94 6.14 20.22
N GLY A 300 -0.04 5.21 20.14
CA GLY A 300 -1.45 5.57 19.98
C GLY A 300 -1.78 6.24 18.64
N ILE A 301 -1.03 5.93 17.57
CA ILE A 301 -1.18 6.53 16.24
C ILE A 301 -2.03 5.60 15.38
N GLU A 302 -3.06 6.14 14.74
CA GLU A 302 -3.88 5.40 13.78
C GLU A 302 -3.11 5.13 12.49
N MET A 303 -3.23 3.90 11.96
CA MET A 303 -2.45 3.42 10.84
C MET A 303 -3.32 2.91 9.70
N SER A 304 -3.21 3.55 8.54
CA SER A 304 -3.85 3.20 7.28
C SER A 304 -2.91 2.38 6.38
N SER A 305 -3.44 1.80 5.31
CA SER A 305 -2.66 1.15 4.26
C SER A 305 -2.44 2.07 3.07
N HIS A 306 -1.38 1.78 2.31
CA HIS A 306 -1.14 2.27 0.96
C HIS A 306 -1.05 1.09 0.01
N LEU A 307 -1.84 1.09 -1.07
CA LEU A 307 -1.86 0.10 -2.14
C LEU A 307 -2.02 -1.37 -1.68
N MET A 308 -1.89 -2.30 -2.63
CA MET A 308 -1.99 -3.77 -2.45
C MET A 308 -3.13 -4.17 -1.48
N PRO A 309 -4.39 -3.76 -1.76
CA PRO A 309 -5.50 -3.92 -0.82
C PRO A 309 -5.76 -5.39 -0.47
N GLU A 310 -5.47 -6.35 -1.36
CA GLU A 310 -5.69 -7.78 -1.14
C GLU A 310 -4.92 -8.31 0.06
N ILE A 311 -3.66 -7.91 0.21
CA ILE A 311 -2.85 -8.28 1.38
C ILE A 311 -3.04 -7.31 2.53
N SER A 312 -3.20 -6.01 2.23
CA SER A 312 -3.35 -4.95 3.23
C SER A 312 -4.60 -5.13 4.10
N THR A 313 -5.69 -5.70 3.56
CA THR A 313 -6.88 -6.05 4.35
C THR A 313 -6.55 -7.01 5.49
N HIS A 314 -5.78 -8.06 5.22
CA HIS A 314 -5.36 -9.02 6.25
C HIS A 314 -4.48 -8.38 7.33
N LEU A 315 -3.58 -7.49 6.91
CA LEU A 315 -2.65 -6.82 7.80
C LEU A 315 -3.35 -5.80 8.69
N LEU A 316 -4.29 -5.02 8.15
CA LEU A 316 -5.13 -4.12 8.93
C LEU A 316 -6.01 -4.87 9.93
N CYS A 317 -6.52 -6.07 9.59
CA CYS A 317 -7.24 -6.90 10.57
C CYS A 317 -6.40 -7.18 11.82
N ALA A 318 -5.09 -7.34 11.68
CA ALA A 318 -4.15 -7.63 12.76
C ALA A 318 -3.49 -6.36 13.36
N THR A 319 -3.83 -5.17 12.86
CA THR A 319 -3.28 -3.90 13.34
C THR A 319 -4.13 -3.33 14.48
N PRO A 320 -3.59 -3.13 15.69
CA PRO A 320 -4.37 -2.64 16.83
C PRO A 320 -4.98 -1.26 16.63
N THR A 321 -4.28 -0.38 15.89
CA THR A 321 -4.69 0.99 15.58
C THR A 321 -5.12 1.14 14.13
N ALA A 322 -5.74 0.11 13.53
CA ALA A 322 -6.18 0.13 12.15
C ALA A 322 -7.13 1.30 11.87
N HIS A 323 -6.87 2.06 10.82
CA HIS A 323 -7.62 3.24 10.43
C HIS A 323 -8.38 3.01 9.12
N TRP A 324 -7.79 3.33 7.97
CA TRP A 324 -8.42 3.16 6.67
C TRP A 324 -7.64 2.20 5.78
N LEU A 325 -8.38 1.48 4.96
CA LEU A 325 -7.83 0.80 3.80
C LEU A 325 -7.84 1.77 2.60
N GLU A 326 -6.71 1.95 1.94
CA GLU A 326 -6.70 2.53 0.61
C GLU A 326 -7.20 1.51 -0.41
N TYR A 327 -8.28 1.81 -1.09
CA TYR A 327 -8.82 0.93 -2.12
C TYR A 327 -8.41 1.39 -3.52
N VAL A 328 -7.78 0.48 -4.24
CA VAL A 328 -7.49 0.54 -5.67
C VAL A 328 -7.84 -0.80 -6.31
N ASP A 329 -8.29 -0.80 -7.57
CA ASP A 329 -8.71 -1.99 -8.32
C ASP A 329 -7.66 -2.47 -9.33
N TRP A 330 -6.39 -2.11 -9.11
CA TRP A 330 -5.33 -2.37 -10.08
C TRP A 330 -5.06 -3.87 -10.27
N ALA A 331 -5.20 -4.66 -9.22
CA ALA A 331 -5.02 -6.10 -9.27
C ALA A 331 -6.23 -6.86 -9.86
N ASP A 332 -7.40 -6.23 -10.01
CA ASP A 332 -8.61 -6.88 -10.56
C ASP A 332 -8.39 -7.46 -11.96
N ALA A 333 -7.48 -6.83 -12.72
CA ALA A 333 -7.11 -7.27 -14.06
C ALA A 333 -6.18 -8.50 -14.09
N ILE A 334 -5.67 -8.95 -12.93
CA ILE A 334 -4.68 -10.03 -12.85
C ILE A 334 -5.08 -11.16 -11.89
N ILE A 335 -6.08 -10.95 -11.04
CA ILE A 335 -6.54 -11.93 -10.05
C ILE A 335 -7.89 -12.54 -10.44
N GLU A 336 -8.13 -13.77 -9.93
CA GLU A 336 -9.38 -14.50 -10.19
C GLU A 336 -10.56 -13.88 -9.46
N GLU A 337 -10.40 -13.55 -8.19
CA GLU A 337 -11.46 -13.00 -7.35
C GLU A 337 -11.05 -11.67 -6.73
N PRO A 338 -11.48 -10.53 -7.34
CA PRO A 338 -11.32 -9.20 -6.75
C PRO A 338 -11.95 -9.06 -5.38
N LEU A 339 -11.45 -8.10 -4.60
CA LEU A 339 -12.03 -7.73 -3.32
C LEU A 339 -13.47 -7.28 -3.48
N LYS A 340 -14.30 -7.59 -2.50
CA LYS A 340 -15.72 -7.23 -2.49
C LYS A 340 -15.96 -6.02 -1.61
N ILE A 341 -16.73 -5.08 -2.13
CA ILE A 341 -17.27 -3.94 -1.37
C ILE A 341 -18.71 -4.27 -1.01
N ARG A 342 -19.06 -4.09 0.27
CA ARG A 342 -20.41 -4.25 0.79
C ARG A 342 -20.66 -3.23 1.89
N ASP A 343 -21.78 -2.52 1.81
CA ASP A 343 -22.25 -1.55 2.82
C ASP A 343 -21.15 -0.51 3.19
N GLY A 344 -20.44 0.01 2.19
CA GLY A 344 -19.38 0.98 2.36
C GLY A 344 -18.05 0.44 2.92
N MET A 345 -17.92 -0.88 3.04
CA MET A 345 -16.76 -1.56 3.61
C MET A 345 -16.13 -2.51 2.60
N VAL A 346 -14.81 -2.70 2.67
CA VAL A 346 -14.09 -3.74 1.93
C VAL A 346 -14.00 -5.00 2.78
N LEU A 347 -14.35 -6.15 2.19
CA LEU A 347 -14.33 -7.44 2.87
C LEU A 347 -12.96 -8.09 2.73
N THR A 348 -12.32 -8.44 3.85
CA THR A 348 -11.10 -9.26 3.84
C THR A 348 -11.41 -10.66 3.36
N SER A 349 -10.54 -11.24 2.52
CA SER A 349 -10.70 -12.61 2.02
C SER A 349 -10.70 -13.63 3.15
N GLU A 350 -11.61 -14.60 3.10
CA GLU A 350 -11.65 -15.75 4.02
C GLU A 350 -10.89 -16.97 3.45
N LYS A 351 -10.33 -16.85 2.24
CA LYS A 351 -9.52 -17.90 1.63
C LYS A 351 -8.20 -18.10 2.37
N THR A 352 -7.62 -19.28 2.19
CA THR A 352 -6.29 -19.59 2.73
C THR A 352 -5.22 -18.66 2.13
N GLY A 353 -4.25 -18.30 2.93
CA GLY A 353 -3.24 -17.32 2.53
C GLY A 353 -3.80 -15.91 2.48
N SER A 354 -3.31 -15.12 1.55
CA SER A 354 -3.81 -13.79 1.21
C SER A 354 -5.07 -13.84 0.32
N GLY A 355 -5.43 -15.03 -0.16
CA GLY A 355 -6.52 -15.23 -1.12
C GLY A 355 -6.15 -14.84 -2.56
N ILE A 356 -4.91 -14.43 -2.82
CA ILE A 356 -4.42 -14.07 -4.16
C ILE A 356 -4.28 -15.33 -5.02
N SER A 357 -4.93 -15.31 -6.17
CA SER A 357 -4.85 -16.34 -7.21
C SER A 357 -4.84 -15.65 -8.58
N TRP A 358 -3.87 -16.01 -9.44
CA TRP A 358 -3.73 -15.35 -10.73
C TRP A 358 -4.75 -15.85 -11.75
N ASP A 359 -5.40 -14.95 -12.46
CA ASP A 359 -6.21 -15.27 -13.62
C ASP A 359 -5.31 -15.37 -14.87
N GLU A 360 -4.88 -16.59 -15.18
CA GLU A 360 -3.97 -16.84 -16.30
C GLU A 360 -4.56 -16.45 -17.67
N ALA A 361 -5.89 -16.42 -17.80
CA ALA A 361 -6.54 -15.99 -19.03
C ALA A 361 -6.50 -14.46 -19.18
N LYS A 362 -6.67 -13.72 -18.10
CA LYS A 362 -6.50 -12.26 -18.07
C LYS A 362 -5.03 -11.87 -18.32
N LEU A 363 -4.09 -12.53 -17.62
CA LEU A 363 -2.66 -12.24 -17.75
C LEU A 363 -2.15 -12.35 -19.19
N LYS A 364 -2.60 -13.34 -19.96
CA LYS A 364 -2.23 -13.52 -21.37
C LYS A 364 -2.64 -12.35 -22.29
N ARG A 365 -3.52 -11.46 -21.84
CA ARG A 365 -4.01 -10.31 -22.61
C ARG A 365 -3.28 -9.02 -22.27
N LEU A 366 -2.43 -9.03 -21.24
CA LEU A 366 -1.68 -7.87 -20.78
C LEU A 366 -0.31 -7.83 -21.44
N GLU A 367 0.22 -6.61 -21.61
CA GLU A 367 1.59 -6.40 -22.02
C GLU A 367 2.55 -6.84 -20.92
N THR A 368 3.59 -7.59 -21.27
CA THR A 368 4.66 -8.01 -20.36
C THR A 368 5.79 -7.00 -20.32
N ILE A 369 6.46 -6.90 -19.17
CA ILE A 369 7.64 -6.05 -18.95
C ILE A 369 8.91 -6.89 -19.11
#